data_fb0cfa16775e40fbff308849f1e6d12d
#
_entry.id   fb0cfa16775e40fbff308849f1e6d12d
#
_cell.length_a   1.000
_cell.length_b   1.000
_cell.length_c   1.000
_cell.angle_alpha   90.00
_cell.angle_beta   90.00
_cell.angle_gamma   90.00
#
_symmetry.space_group_name_H-M   'P 1'
#
loop_
_entity.id
_entity.type
_entity.pdbx_description
1 polymer ?
#
loop_
_entity_poly.entity_id
_entity_poly.type
_entity_poly.pdbx_seq_one_letter_code
_entity_poly.pdbx_strand_id
1 'polypeptide(L)'
;MNILRFITAGNVDDGKSTLIGRLLYDSKSILADQLEALEQQSKNKNDDGIDLAILTDGLRAEREQGITIDVAYRYFATPKRKFIIADAPGHTQYTRNMITGASNSQLIIILVDARNGVTEQTRRHSIIASLLNIPEVVVAVNKMDLVGYAEDTFENIKREYETVAKRLGLKSVHYFPISAFVGDNIVNTTEAMPWYKGTSLLDFLETIEISQNSYKEPRFQVQYVIRPQTEALHDYRGYAGEIISGTYRKGDAIVVLPEGISTKISKIERNGEEVAEAKAGEPVVMHIEDDIDISRGDYFASEESEPTQSQEVEAIVCWMDKRALKEGNKYLLQQRSRLVKVVVKEIAYKIDVNTLEQEEEVESVKLNEIAKIRIKAAAPLVYDAFTDNPPMGSAILIDETSNATVGAVMIA
;
A
#
# COMPACT_ATOMS: atom_id res chain seq x y z
N MET A 1 -6.91 1.59 -20.30
CA MET A 1 -6.12 0.41 -19.92
C MET A 1 -5.94 0.48 -18.39
N ASN A 2 -6.44 -0.50 -17.65
CA ASN A 2 -6.41 -0.48 -16.18
C ASN A 2 -4.98 -0.74 -15.69
N ILE A 3 -4.60 -0.15 -14.54
CA ILE A 3 -3.28 -0.31 -13.93
C ILE A 3 -3.45 -1.16 -12.67
N LEU A 4 -2.66 -2.23 -12.54
CA LEU A 4 -2.53 -2.99 -11.30
C LEU A 4 -1.24 -2.59 -10.58
N ARG A 5 -1.36 -2.14 -9.34
CA ARG A 5 -0.22 -1.91 -8.44
C ARG A 5 -0.12 -3.06 -7.47
N PHE A 6 1.03 -3.73 -7.45
CA PHE A 6 1.27 -4.81 -6.51
C PHE A 6 2.66 -4.74 -5.91
N ILE A 7 2.81 -5.31 -4.73
CA ILE A 7 4.08 -5.43 -4.02
C ILE A 7 4.50 -6.89 -3.95
N THR A 8 5.81 -7.14 -4.05
CA THR A 8 6.40 -8.45 -3.77
C THR A 8 7.00 -8.46 -2.38
N ALA A 9 6.70 -9.49 -1.61
CA ALA A 9 7.21 -9.73 -0.27
C ALA A 9 7.68 -11.18 -0.13
N GLY A 10 8.55 -11.45 0.82
CA GLY A 10 9.13 -12.77 1.08
C GLY A 10 10.45 -12.63 1.80
N ASN A 11 10.99 -13.71 2.33
CA ASN A 11 12.28 -13.71 3.00
C ASN A 11 13.43 -13.43 2.02
N VAL A 12 14.62 -13.17 2.55
CA VAL A 12 15.85 -13.20 1.76
C VAL A 12 15.96 -14.59 1.11
N ASP A 13 16.34 -14.62 -0.16
CA ASP A 13 16.48 -15.83 -0.97
C ASP A 13 15.19 -16.57 -1.35
N ASP A 14 13.99 -16.09 -1.02
CA ASP A 14 12.74 -16.70 -1.50
C ASP A 14 12.51 -16.51 -3.01
N GLY A 15 13.35 -15.68 -3.67
CA GLY A 15 13.36 -15.50 -5.12
C GLY A 15 12.52 -14.33 -5.63
N LYS A 16 12.34 -13.26 -4.81
CA LYS A 16 11.63 -12.03 -5.21
C LYS A 16 12.20 -11.40 -6.48
N SER A 17 13.48 -11.09 -6.46
CA SER A 17 14.19 -10.48 -7.59
C SER A 17 14.14 -11.36 -8.84
N THR A 18 14.26 -12.70 -8.66
CA THR A 18 14.13 -13.67 -9.76
C THR A 18 12.72 -13.65 -10.36
N LEU A 19 11.66 -13.62 -9.53
CA LEU A 19 10.28 -13.53 -10.00
C LEU A 19 10.02 -12.25 -10.79
N ILE A 20 10.45 -11.10 -10.25
CA ILE A 20 10.29 -9.81 -10.92
C ILE A 20 11.04 -9.80 -12.25
N GLY A 21 12.31 -10.25 -12.23
CA GLY A 21 13.13 -10.38 -13.43
C GLY A 21 12.48 -11.29 -14.48
N ARG A 22 11.87 -12.41 -14.06
CA ARG A 22 11.14 -13.34 -14.94
C ARG A 22 9.90 -12.68 -15.55
N LEU A 23 9.09 -11.98 -14.76
CA LEU A 23 7.92 -11.24 -15.25
C LEU A 23 8.33 -10.19 -16.30
N LEU A 24 9.41 -9.45 -16.05
CA LEU A 24 9.91 -8.44 -16.98
C LEU A 24 10.48 -9.07 -18.26
N TYR A 25 11.24 -10.15 -18.14
CA TYR A 25 11.87 -10.86 -19.24
C TYR A 25 10.83 -11.51 -20.17
N ASP A 26 9.95 -12.33 -19.61
CA ASP A 26 8.99 -13.10 -20.40
C ASP A 26 7.85 -12.22 -20.96
N SER A 27 7.52 -11.09 -20.30
CA SER A 27 6.59 -10.09 -20.85
C SER A 27 7.21 -9.22 -21.96
N LYS A 28 8.49 -9.44 -22.32
CA LYS A 28 9.24 -8.65 -23.32
C LYS A 28 9.26 -7.15 -23.01
N SER A 29 9.25 -6.79 -21.75
CA SER A 29 9.24 -5.40 -21.27
C SER A 29 10.65 -4.85 -20.99
N ILE A 30 11.69 -5.63 -21.29
CA ILE A 30 13.10 -5.25 -21.09
C ILE A 30 13.59 -4.52 -22.36
N LEU A 31 14.35 -3.45 -22.14
CA LEU A 31 15.02 -2.74 -23.24
C LEU A 31 16.12 -3.63 -23.88
N ALA A 32 16.30 -3.51 -25.20
CA ALA A 32 17.23 -4.35 -25.96
C ALA A 32 18.66 -4.32 -25.41
N ASP A 33 19.11 -3.14 -25.00
CA ASP A 33 20.46 -2.91 -24.44
C ASP A 33 20.66 -3.64 -23.09
N GLN A 34 19.59 -3.68 -22.26
CA GLN A 34 19.62 -4.40 -20.99
C GLN A 34 19.61 -5.91 -21.20
N LEU A 35 18.89 -6.37 -22.20
CA LEU A 35 18.88 -7.79 -22.60
C LEU A 35 20.26 -8.25 -23.08
N GLU A 36 20.91 -7.45 -23.93
CA GLU A 36 22.25 -7.75 -24.43
C GLU A 36 23.29 -7.77 -23.30
N ALA A 37 23.20 -6.84 -22.35
CA ALA A 37 24.07 -6.80 -21.17
C ALA A 37 23.90 -8.05 -20.27
N LEU A 38 22.66 -8.53 -20.10
CA LEU A 38 22.35 -9.77 -19.37
C LEU A 38 22.93 -11.01 -20.03
N GLU A 39 22.76 -11.13 -21.34
CA GLU A 39 23.29 -12.25 -22.12
C GLU A 39 24.83 -12.32 -22.09
N GLN A 40 25.48 -11.15 -22.12
CA GLN A 40 26.94 -11.06 -22.01
C GLN A 40 27.43 -11.45 -20.60
N GLN A 41 26.74 -11.05 -19.54
CA GLN A 41 27.09 -11.40 -18.16
C GLN A 41 26.84 -12.88 -17.84
N SER A 42 25.77 -13.46 -18.38
CA SER A 42 25.46 -14.89 -18.22
C SER A 42 26.51 -15.78 -18.90
N LYS A 43 26.99 -15.39 -20.07
CA LYS A 43 28.06 -16.11 -20.78
C LYS A 43 29.38 -16.18 -20.02
N ASN A 44 29.65 -15.22 -19.12
CA ASN A 44 30.88 -15.15 -18.33
C ASN A 44 30.83 -16.01 -17.04
N LYS A 45 29.65 -16.48 -16.62
CA LYS A 45 29.48 -17.23 -15.34
C LYS A 45 29.43 -18.75 -15.49
N ASN A 46 29.53 -19.33 -16.69
CA ASN A 46 29.42 -20.78 -16.96
C ASN A 46 28.18 -21.44 -16.32
N ASP A 47 27.11 -20.68 -16.07
CA ASP A 47 25.87 -21.18 -15.49
C ASP A 47 24.83 -21.42 -16.60
N ASP A 48 24.10 -22.53 -16.52
CA ASP A 48 23.11 -22.95 -17.52
C ASP A 48 21.84 -22.05 -17.56
N GLY A 49 21.86 -20.84 -16.95
CA GLY A 49 20.69 -19.93 -16.91
C GLY A 49 21.04 -18.44 -16.87
N ILE A 50 20.11 -17.60 -17.35
CA ILE A 50 20.22 -16.14 -17.23
C ILE A 50 19.88 -15.74 -15.79
N ASP A 51 20.80 -15.06 -15.10
CA ASP A 51 20.57 -14.51 -13.78
C ASP A 51 19.67 -13.27 -13.86
N LEU A 52 18.36 -13.50 -13.80
CA LEU A 52 17.35 -12.45 -13.93
C LEU A 52 17.27 -11.52 -12.71
N ALA A 53 17.87 -11.88 -11.56
CA ALA A 53 17.92 -11.01 -10.40
C ALA A 53 18.72 -9.72 -10.67
N ILE A 54 19.69 -9.78 -11.58
CA ILE A 54 20.47 -8.61 -12.01
C ILE A 54 19.60 -7.47 -12.56
N LEU A 55 18.45 -7.80 -13.15
CA LEU A 55 17.49 -6.80 -13.67
C LEU A 55 16.89 -5.91 -12.57
N THR A 56 16.86 -6.42 -11.35
CA THR A 56 16.20 -5.76 -10.22
C THR A 56 17.17 -5.00 -9.33
N ASP A 57 18.44 -5.36 -9.31
CA ASP A 57 19.47 -4.77 -8.47
C ASP A 57 19.85 -3.36 -8.96
N GLY A 58 19.17 -2.35 -8.43
CA GLY A 58 19.31 -0.94 -8.83
C GLY A 58 20.49 -0.22 -8.14
N LEU A 59 20.65 -0.41 -6.84
CA LEU A 59 21.67 0.28 -6.04
C LEU A 59 22.99 -0.52 -6.01
N ARG A 60 24.12 0.19 -5.95
CA ARG A 60 25.43 -0.45 -5.81
C ARG A 60 25.50 -1.32 -4.55
N ALA A 61 24.95 -0.81 -3.44
CA ALA A 61 24.90 -1.54 -2.17
C ALA A 61 24.03 -2.81 -2.24
N GLU A 62 22.94 -2.81 -3.00
CA GLU A 62 22.09 -3.98 -3.25
C GLU A 62 22.87 -5.06 -4.01
N ARG A 63 23.62 -4.65 -5.05
CA ARG A 63 24.47 -5.55 -5.83
C ARG A 63 25.62 -6.15 -5.03
N GLU A 64 26.23 -5.35 -4.13
CA GLU A 64 27.33 -5.79 -3.27
C GLU A 64 26.85 -6.76 -2.16
N GLN A 65 25.62 -6.57 -1.66
CA GLN A 65 25.06 -7.36 -0.55
C GLN A 65 24.09 -8.47 -1.01
N GLY A 66 23.62 -8.42 -2.26
CA GLY A 66 22.64 -9.37 -2.81
C GLY A 66 21.26 -9.29 -2.15
N ILE A 67 20.91 -8.12 -1.59
CA ILE A 67 19.62 -7.88 -0.93
C ILE A 67 18.99 -6.58 -1.41
N THR A 68 17.65 -6.54 -1.47
CA THR A 68 16.89 -5.30 -1.67
C THR A 68 16.93 -4.46 -0.38
N ILE A 69 17.31 -3.20 -0.48
CA ILE A 69 17.45 -2.26 0.66
C ILE A 69 16.29 -1.27 0.69
N ASP A 70 15.95 -0.69 -0.46
CA ASP A 70 14.89 0.30 -0.58
C ASP A 70 13.78 -0.18 -1.51
N VAL A 71 12.62 0.48 -1.48
CA VAL A 71 11.52 0.14 -2.39
C VAL A 71 11.86 0.63 -3.80
N ALA A 72 11.99 -0.31 -4.72
CA ALA A 72 12.15 -0.01 -6.14
C ALA A 72 10.84 -0.22 -6.88
N TYR A 73 10.43 0.78 -7.68
CA TYR A 73 9.26 0.65 -8.54
C TYR A 73 9.66 0.20 -9.95
N ARG A 74 9.03 -0.86 -10.42
CA ARG A 74 9.22 -1.39 -11.76
C ARG A 74 7.90 -1.31 -12.54
N TYR A 75 8.03 -1.05 -13.83
CA TYR A 75 6.89 -0.83 -14.70
C TYR A 75 6.96 -1.79 -15.86
N PHE A 76 5.89 -2.49 -16.12
CA PHE A 76 5.75 -3.27 -17.34
C PHE A 76 4.31 -3.25 -17.83
N ALA A 77 4.10 -3.68 -19.05
CA ALA A 77 2.78 -3.73 -19.66
C ALA A 77 2.65 -4.97 -20.54
N THR A 78 1.46 -5.54 -20.53
CA THR A 78 1.02 -6.51 -21.52
C THR A 78 -0.05 -5.88 -22.41
N PRO A 79 -0.48 -6.53 -23.48
CA PRO A 79 -1.60 -6.04 -24.27
C PRO A 79 -2.90 -5.83 -23.48
N LYS A 80 -3.06 -6.56 -22.36
CA LYS A 80 -4.28 -6.53 -21.54
C LYS A 80 -4.21 -5.50 -20.43
N ARG A 81 -3.04 -5.33 -19.75
CA ARG A 81 -2.93 -4.53 -18.52
C ARG A 81 -1.56 -3.88 -18.36
N LYS A 82 -1.53 -2.75 -17.64
CA LYS A 82 -0.30 -2.12 -17.16
C LYS A 82 -0.06 -2.49 -15.69
N PHE A 83 1.21 -2.65 -15.32
CA PHE A 83 1.61 -3.07 -13.99
C PHE A 83 2.64 -2.12 -13.38
N ILE A 84 2.49 -1.89 -12.09
CA ILE A 84 3.49 -1.22 -11.25
C ILE A 84 3.85 -2.20 -10.13
N ILE A 85 5.08 -2.64 -10.12
CA ILE A 85 5.63 -3.53 -9.08
C ILE A 85 6.38 -2.67 -8.07
N ALA A 86 6.03 -2.79 -6.79
CA ALA A 86 6.86 -2.33 -5.70
C ALA A 86 7.71 -3.53 -5.23
N ASP A 87 9.01 -3.49 -5.49
CA ASP A 87 9.94 -4.47 -4.96
C ASP A 87 10.32 -4.08 -3.54
N ALA A 88 9.92 -4.89 -2.56
CA ALA A 88 10.16 -4.61 -1.15
C ALA A 88 11.28 -5.47 -0.57
N PRO A 89 12.12 -4.89 0.33
CA PRO A 89 13.15 -5.64 1.01
C PRO A 89 12.56 -6.78 1.86
N GLY A 90 13.22 -7.94 1.83
CA GLY A 90 12.82 -9.12 2.61
C GLY A 90 13.33 -9.11 4.06
N HIS A 91 14.31 -8.26 4.38
CA HIS A 91 14.95 -8.26 5.70
C HIS A 91 14.16 -7.44 6.72
N THR A 92 14.07 -7.93 7.97
CA THR A 92 13.32 -7.29 9.07
C THR A 92 13.70 -5.84 9.33
N GLN A 93 14.96 -5.47 9.12
CA GLN A 93 15.47 -4.11 9.31
C GLN A 93 14.83 -3.07 8.38
N TYR A 94 14.25 -3.51 7.26
CA TYR A 94 13.66 -2.65 6.24
C TYR A 94 12.13 -2.71 6.20
N THR A 95 11.49 -3.17 7.28
CA THR A 95 10.01 -3.26 7.38
C THR A 95 9.32 -1.95 7.04
N ARG A 96 9.90 -0.79 7.40
CA ARG A 96 9.36 0.53 7.05
C ARG A 96 9.24 0.73 5.53
N ASN A 97 10.24 0.28 4.78
CA ASN A 97 10.25 0.41 3.32
C ASN A 97 9.17 -0.49 2.71
N MET A 98 8.97 -1.69 3.27
CA MET A 98 7.87 -2.56 2.89
C MET A 98 6.51 -1.90 3.12
N ILE A 99 6.28 -1.28 4.29
CA ILE A 99 5.02 -0.58 4.58
C ILE A 99 4.79 0.54 3.57
N THR A 100 5.82 1.30 3.21
CA THR A 100 5.74 2.36 2.20
C THR A 100 5.33 1.82 0.82
N GLY A 101 5.94 0.72 0.37
CA GLY A 101 5.58 0.08 -0.90
C GLY A 101 4.17 -0.54 -0.88
N ALA A 102 3.80 -1.14 0.25
CA ALA A 102 2.53 -1.82 0.43
C ALA A 102 1.34 -0.86 0.51
N SER A 103 1.53 0.35 1.08
CA SER A 103 0.45 1.31 1.30
C SER A 103 -0.28 1.78 0.03
N ASN A 104 0.35 1.68 -1.13
CA ASN A 104 -0.22 2.03 -2.43
C ASN A 104 -0.54 0.81 -3.31
N SER A 105 -0.41 -0.41 -2.75
CA SER A 105 -0.58 -1.65 -3.50
C SER A 105 -2.00 -2.20 -3.35
N GLN A 106 -2.54 -2.69 -4.44
CA GLN A 106 -3.87 -3.31 -4.52
C GLN A 106 -3.79 -4.83 -4.33
N LEU A 107 -2.59 -5.39 -4.48
CA LEU A 107 -2.31 -6.80 -4.35
C LEU A 107 -0.90 -6.98 -3.77
N ILE A 108 -0.72 -7.99 -2.94
CA ILE A 108 0.59 -8.43 -2.45
C ILE A 108 0.89 -9.84 -2.93
N ILE A 109 2.10 -10.05 -3.46
CA ILE A 109 2.63 -11.39 -3.76
C ILE A 109 3.61 -11.75 -2.64
N ILE A 110 3.24 -12.71 -1.83
CA ILE A 110 4.08 -13.26 -0.76
C ILE A 110 4.74 -14.54 -1.30
N LEU A 111 6.05 -14.48 -1.49
CA LEU A 111 6.82 -15.65 -1.89
C LEU A 111 7.12 -16.54 -0.68
N VAL A 112 6.99 -17.84 -0.89
CA VAL A 112 7.29 -18.87 0.10
C VAL A 112 8.19 -19.90 -0.57
N ASP A 113 9.41 -20.11 -0.06
CA ASP A 113 10.29 -21.17 -0.53
C ASP A 113 9.69 -22.54 -0.18
N ALA A 114 9.43 -23.37 -1.19
CA ALA A 114 8.80 -24.67 -1.03
C ALA A 114 9.55 -25.62 -0.06
N ARG A 115 10.86 -25.40 0.15
CA ARG A 115 11.69 -26.18 1.09
C ARG A 115 11.46 -25.77 2.54
N ASN A 116 11.14 -24.50 2.78
CA ASN A 116 11.09 -23.90 4.13
C ASN A 116 9.66 -23.75 4.66
N GLY A 117 8.66 -23.70 3.78
CA GLY A 117 7.26 -23.46 4.16
C GLY A 117 7.00 -22.07 4.74
N VAL A 118 5.96 -21.96 5.57
CA VAL A 118 5.53 -20.69 6.17
C VAL A 118 6.47 -20.27 7.31
N THR A 119 7.33 -19.30 7.04
CA THR A 119 8.32 -18.78 7.99
C THR A 119 7.76 -17.63 8.85
N GLU A 120 8.56 -17.17 9.82
CA GLU A 120 8.27 -15.95 10.60
C GLU A 120 8.07 -14.74 9.68
N GLN A 121 8.92 -14.57 8.67
CA GLN A 121 8.81 -13.47 7.72
C GLN A 121 7.53 -13.56 6.87
N THR A 122 7.14 -14.77 6.47
CA THR A 122 5.86 -14.99 5.78
C THR A 122 4.69 -14.47 6.61
N ARG A 123 4.68 -14.79 7.93
CA ARG A 123 3.64 -14.32 8.86
C ARG A 123 3.70 -12.80 9.02
N ARG A 124 4.87 -12.21 9.20
CA ARG A 124 5.07 -10.76 9.33
C ARG A 124 4.54 -10.01 8.11
N HIS A 125 4.87 -10.47 6.90
CA HIS A 125 4.37 -9.85 5.67
C HIS A 125 2.85 -9.96 5.55
N SER A 126 2.28 -11.08 5.99
CA SER A 126 0.83 -11.27 6.01
C SER A 126 0.13 -10.35 7.02
N ILE A 127 0.74 -10.08 8.19
CA ILE A 127 0.24 -9.11 9.16
C ILE A 127 0.22 -7.70 8.56
N ILE A 128 1.30 -7.30 7.92
CA ILE A 128 1.38 -5.98 7.27
C ILE A 128 0.32 -5.87 6.16
N ALA A 129 0.11 -6.93 5.37
CA ALA A 129 -0.94 -6.97 4.35
C ALA A 129 -2.34 -6.81 4.97
N SER A 130 -2.61 -7.49 6.09
CA SER A 130 -3.87 -7.37 6.83
C SER A 130 -4.05 -5.97 7.43
N LEU A 131 -3.03 -5.44 8.11
CA LEU A 131 -3.08 -4.10 8.73
C LEU A 131 -3.28 -2.99 7.70
N LEU A 132 -2.66 -3.11 6.52
CA LEU A 132 -2.81 -2.15 5.41
C LEU A 132 -4.07 -2.42 4.57
N ASN A 133 -4.89 -3.40 4.98
CA ASN A 133 -6.14 -3.76 4.30
C ASN A 133 -5.95 -4.00 2.80
N ILE A 134 -4.84 -4.68 2.42
CA ILE A 134 -4.58 -5.03 1.02
C ILE A 134 -5.62 -6.06 0.58
N PRO A 135 -6.43 -5.76 -0.45
CA PRO A 135 -7.60 -6.58 -0.75
C PRO A 135 -7.25 -7.98 -1.27
N GLU A 136 -6.14 -8.11 -2.00
CA GLU A 136 -5.78 -9.36 -2.67
C GLU A 136 -4.40 -9.85 -2.22
N VAL A 137 -4.32 -11.08 -1.80
CA VAL A 137 -3.09 -11.75 -1.38
C VAL A 137 -2.81 -12.93 -2.30
N VAL A 138 -1.64 -12.95 -2.89
CA VAL A 138 -1.12 -14.08 -3.67
C VAL A 138 0.00 -14.72 -2.87
N VAL A 139 -0.12 -16.02 -2.62
CA VAL A 139 0.94 -16.85 -2.05
C VAL A 139 1.60 -17.61 -3.19
N ALA A 140 2.80 -17.21 -3.57
CA ALA A 140 3.58 -17.85 -4.59
C ALA A 140 4.54 -18.85 -3.93
N VAL A 141 4.20 -20.14 -3.98
CA VAL A 141 5.06 -21.22 -3.48
C VAL A 141 6.14 -21.47 -4.53
N ASN A 142 7.30 -20.86 -4.29
CA ASN A 142 8.40 -20.79 -5.24
C ASN A 142 9.42 -21.93 -5.02
N LYS A 143 10.25 -22.16 -6.02
CA LYS A 143 11.27 -23.22 -6.06
C LYS A 143 10.68 -24.63 -6.00
N MET A 144 9.53 -24.82 -6.64
CA MET A 144 8.91 -26.14 -6.77
C MET A 144 9.80 -27.15 -7.49
N ASP A 145 10.70 -26.67 -8.37
CA ASP A 145 11.74 -27.48 -9.02
C ASP A 145 12.68 -28.16 -8.01
N LEU A 146 13.01 -27.50 -6.90
CA LEU A 146 13.90 -28.04 -5.86
C LEU A 146 13.24 -29.08 -4.95
N VAL A 147 11.93 -29.20 -4.99
CA VAL A 147 11.16 -30.22 -4.25
C VAL A 147 10.48 -31.23 -5.19
N GLY A 148 11.00 -31.36 -6.43
CA GLY A 148 10.54 -32.32 -7.42
C GLY A 148 9.07 -32.09 -7.85
N TYR A 149 8.59 -30.84 -7.78
CA TYR A 149 7.22 -30.46 -8.15
C TYR A 149 6.12 -31.20 -7.37
N ALA A 150 6.41 -31.58 -6.13
CA ALA A 150 5.53 -32.41 -5.30
C ALA A 150 4.23 -31.66 -4.91
N GLU A 151 3.07 -32.25 -5.26
CA GLU A 151 1.75 -31.73 -4.89
C GLU A 151 1.57 -31.67 -3.38
N ASP A 152 2.01 -32.70 -2.64
CA ASP A 152 1.88 -32.74 -1.18
C ASP A 152 2.60 -31.58 -0.49
N THR A 153 3.76 -31.16 -1.01
CA THR A 153 4.50 -30.01 -0.49
C THR A 153 3.70 -28.74 -0.64
N PHE A 154 3.14 -28.51 -1.82
CA PHE A 154 2.29 -27.35 -2.10
C PHE A 154 1.04 -27.33 -1.21
N GLU A 155 0.30 -28.44 -1.13
CA GLU A 155 -0.94 -28.52 -0.36
C GLU A 155 -0.70 -28.42 1.16
N ASN A 156 0.48 -28.86 1.66
CA ASN A 156 0.86 -28.66 3.06
C ASN A 156 1.09 -27.18 3.37
N ILE A 157 1.87 -26.48 2.54
CA ILE A 157 2.13 -25.04 2.69
C ILE A 157 0.84 -24.24 2.61
N LYS A 158 -0.03 -24.57 1.65
CA LYS A 158 -1.34 -23.92 1.48
C LYS A 158 -2.19 -24.07 2.75
N ARG A 159 -2.32 -25.27 3.32
CA ARG A 159 -3.08 -25.51 4.56
C ARG A 159 -2.49 -24.77 5.76
N GLU A 160 -1.17 -24.71 5.88
CA GLU A 160 -0.52 -23.94 6.93
C GLU A 160 -0.84 -22.44 6.77
N TYR A 161 -0.70 -21.91 5.55
CA TYR A 161 -0.98 -20.50 5.29
C TYR A 161 -2.46 -20.14 5.45
N GLU A 162 -3.38 -21.02 5.09
CA GLU A 162 -4.83 -20.81 5.31
C GLU A 162 -5.16 -20.57 6.79
N THR A 163 -4.44 -21.24 7.70
CA THR A 163 -4.57 -21.02 9.14
C THR A 163 -4.13 -19.60 9.53
N VAL A 164 -3.02 -19.12 8.97
CA VAL A 164 -2.53 -17.75 9.17
C VAL A 164 -3.52 -16.74 8.59
N ALA A 165 -3.94 -16.94 7.35
CA ALA A 165 -4.88 -16.07 6.65
C ALA A 165 -6.20 -15.91 7.41
N LYS A 166 -6.75 -17.02 7.94
CA LYS A 166 -7.98 -17.00 8.74
C LYS A 166 -7.81 -16.21 10.04
N ARG A 167 -6.69 -16.36 10.75
CA ARG A 167 -6.40 -15.60 11.98
C ARG A 167 -6.29 -14.10 11.71
N LEU A 168 -5.75 -13.73 10.54
CA LEU A 168 -5.55 -12.34 10.12
C LEU A 168 -6.78 -11.72 9.43
N GLY A 169 -7.83 -12.49 9.18
CA GLY A 169 -9.01 -12.02 8.47
C GLY A 169 -8.76 -11.65 7.01
N LEU A 170 -7.74 -12.24 6.37
CA LEU A 170 -7.46 -12.03 4.94
C LEU A 170 -8.62 -12.63 4.11
N LYS A 171 -9.27 -11.80 3.29
CA LYS A 171 -10.52 -12.18 2.62
C LYS A 171 -10.32 -12.90 1.30
N SER A 172 -9.29 -12.53 0.56
CA SER A 172 -9.00 -13.07 -0.77
C SER A 172 -7.54 -13.52 -0.83
N VAL A 173 -7.34 -14.84 -0.87
CA VAL A 173 -6.00 -15.46 -0.92
C VAL A 173 -5.93 -16.46 -2.05
N HIS A 174 -4.94 -16.27 -2.92
CA HIS A 174 -4.72 -17.09 -4.11
C HIS A 174 -3.38 -17.82 -4.00
N TYR A 175 -3.28 -19.05 -4.47
CA TYR A 175 -2.11 -19.90 -4.32
C TYR A 175 -1.57 -20.34 -5.68
N PHE A 176 -0.26 -20.12 -5.92
CA PHE A 176 0.41 -20.49 -7.16
C PHE A 176 1.68 -21.31 -6.87
N PRO A 177 1.76 -22.56 -7.32
CA PRO A 177 3.01 -23.30 -7.33
C PRO A 177 3.86 -22.84 -8.51
N ILE A 178 5.04 -22.28 -8.25
CA ILE A 178 5.89 -21.68 -9.28
C ILE A 178 7.35 -22.12 -9.15
N SER A 179 8.09 -21.98 -10.24
CA SER A 179 9.55 -21.90 -10.22
C SER A 179 9.97 -20.61 -10.94
N ALA A 180 10.41 -19.61 -10.17
CA ALA A 180 10.87 -18.35 -10.74
C ALA A 180 12.16 -18.52 -11.54
N PHE A 181 12.99 -19.48 -11.18
CA PHE A 181 14.24 -19.81 -11.88
C PHE A 181 13.97 -20.44 -13.25
N VAL A 182 13.13 -21.46 -13.30
CA VAL A 182 12.80 -22.19 -14.54
C VAL A 182 11.77 -21.41 -15.38
N GLY A 183 10.82 -20.72 -14.76
CA GLY A 183 9.72 -19.99 -15.40
C GLY A 183 8.38 -20.71 -15.31
N ASP A 184 8.28 -21.80 -14.54
CA ASP A 184 7.08 -22.62 -14.43
C ASP A 184 5.93 -21.87 -13.75
N ASN A 185 4.76 -21.90 -14.37
CA ASN A 185 3.51 -21.28 -13.93
C ASN A 185 3.57 -19.75 -13.69
N ILE A 186 4.56 -19.07 -14.28
CA ILE A 186 4.68 -17.60 -14.16
C ILE A 186 3.96 -16.92 -15.32
N VAL A 187 4.42 -17.09 -16.54
CA VAL A 187 3.77 -16.55 -17.75
C VAL A 187 2.92 -17.62 -18.42
N ASN A 188 3.42 -18.82 -18.50
CA ASN A 188 2.73 -19.98 -19.05
C ASN A 188 2.61 -21.07 -17.97
N THR A 189 1.57 -21.89 -18.10
CA THR A 189 1.45 -23.11 -17.30
C THR A 189 2.48 -24.14 -17.74
N THR A 190 2.93 -25.00 -16.83
CA THR A 190 3.93 -26.05 -17.09
C THR A 190 3.31 -27.43 -17.07
N GLU A 191 3.89 -28.37 -17.84
CA GLU A 191 3.57 -29.80 -17.78
C GLU A 191 4.25 -30.52 -16.60
N ALA A 192 5.24 -29.87 -15.96
CA ALA A 192 5.94 -30.42 -14.80
C ALA A 192 5.04 -30.57 -13.57
N MET A 193 3.96 -29.80 -13.50
CA MET A 193 2.95 -29.86 -12.42
C MET A 193 1.57 -30.23 -12.97
N PRO A 194 1.34 -31.46 -13.45
CA PRO A 194 0.08 -31.84 -14.11
C PRO A 194 -1.12 -31.86 -13.14
N TRP A 195 -0.87 -31.89 -11.83
CA TRP A 195 -1.88 -31.81 -10.78
C TRP A 195 -2.42 -30.36 -10.60
N TYR A 196 -1.64 -29.34 -10.94
CA TYR A 196 -2.11 -27.95 -10.87
C TYR A 196 -3.01 -27.64 -12.07
N LYS A 197 -4.27 -27.28 -11.80
CA LYS A 197 -5.29 -26.96 -12.82
C LYS A 197 -5.60 -25.48 -12.89
N GLY A 198 -4.83 -24.64 -12.17
CA GLY A 198 -5.00 -23.20 -12.21
C GLY A 198 -4.36 -22.55 -13.44
N THR A 199 -4.49 -21.24 -13.50
CA THR A 199 -3.84 -20.38 -14.52
C THR A 199 -2.40 -20.05 -14.15
N SER A 200 -1.64 -19.47 -15.06
CA SER A 200 -0.34 -18.88 -14.73
C SER A 200 -0.51 -17.64 -13.85
N LEU A 201 0.55 -17.27 -13.12
CA LEU A 201 0.54 -16.07 -12.27
C LEU A 201 0.26 -14.80 -13.09
N LEU A 202 0.88 -14.64 -14.27
CA LEU A 202 0.66 -13.46 -15.11
C LEU A 202 -0.78 -13.41 -15.64
N ASP A 203 -1.35 -14.52 -16.10
CA ASP A 203 -2.73 -14.54 -16.58
C ASP A 203 -3.72 -14.16 -15.47
N PHE A 204 -3.48 -14.63 -14.24
CA PHE A 204 -4.23 -14.20 -13.07
C PHE A 204 -4.09 -12.69 -12.82
N LEU A 205 -2.86 -12.14 -12.82
CA LEU A 205 -2.62 -10.71 -12.62
C LEU A 205 -3.24 -9.84 -13.73
N GLU A 206 -3.34 -10.36 -14.95
CA GLU A 206 -4.01 -9.68 -16.08
C GLU A 206 -5.52 -9.62 -15.93
N THR A 207 -6.12 -10.66 -15.33
CA THR A 207 -7.58 -10.87 -15.31
C THR A 207 -8.25 -10.51 -13.99
N ILE A 208 -7.50 -10.50 -12.87
CA ILE A 208 -8.08 -10.18 -11.58
C ILE A 208 -8.75 -8.80 -11.57
N GLU A 209 -10.00 -8.78 -11.18
CA GLU A 209 -10.72 -7.55 -10.92
C GLU A 209 -10.49 -7.15 -9.47
N ILE A 210 -9.69 -6.10 -9.29
CA ILE A 210 -9.59 -5.48 -7.98
C ILE A 210 -10.90 -4.76 -7.73
N SER A 211 -11.68 -5.27 -6.80
CA SER A 211 -12.81 -4.49 -6.32
C SER A 211 -12.23 -3.20 -5.74
N GLN A 212 -12.34 -2.11 -6.48
CA GLN A 212 -12.22 -0.82 -5.85
C GLN A 212 -13.30 -0.85 -4.78
N ASN A 213 -12.89 -0.96 -3.52
CA ASN A 213 -13.78 -0.61 -2.42
C ASN A 213 -14.17 0.84 -2.71
N SER A 214 -15.23 1.02 -3.48
CA SER A 214 -15.81 2.32 -3.70
C SER A 214 -16.44 2.68 -2.36
N TYR A 215 -15.62 3.30 -1.51
CA TYR A 215 -16.13 3.95 -0.31
C TYR A 215 -17.21 4.90 -0.79
N LYS A 216 -18.47 4.61 -0.39
CA LYS A 216 -19.65 5.25 -0.98
C LYS A 216 -19.82 6.67 -0.48
N GLU A 217 -19.37 6.91 0.74
CA GLU A 217 -19.54 8.16 1.42
C GLU A 217 -18.69 9.25 0.79
N PRO A 218 -19.27 10.37 0.34
CA PRO A 218 -18.54 11.44 -0.30
C PRO A 218 -17.56 12.10 0.67
N ARG A 219 -16.27 12.14 0.28
CA ARG A 219 -15.19 12.81 1.01
C ARG A 219 -14.31 13.56 0.04
N PHE A 220 -14.08 14.82 0.35
CA PHE A 220 -13.17 15.69 -0.39
C PHE A 220 -12.34 16.50 0.60
N GLN A 221 -11.05 16.66 0.35
CA GLN A 221 -10.20 17.53 1.14
C GLN A 221 -9.67 18.67 0.29
N VAL A 222 -9.75 19.87 0.80
CA VAL A 222 -9.17 21.06 0.19
C VAL A 222 -7.65 20.98 0.26
N GLN A 223 -7.01 20.85 -0.90
CA GLN A 223 -5.57 20.84 -1.03
C GLN A 223 -5.02 22.22 -1.31
N TYR A 224 -5.78 23.04 -2.03
CA TYR A 224 -5.41 24.39 -2.40
C TYR A 224 -6.64 25.27 -2.60
N VAL A 225 -6.61 26.51 -2.09
CA VAL A 225 -7.66 27.51 -2.31
C VAL A 225 -7.24 28.41 -3.47
N ILE A 226 -8.01 28.39 -4.55
CA ILE A 226 -7.76 29.21 -5.74
C ILE A 226 -8.50 30.53 -5.56
N ARG A 227 -7.77 31.62 -5.43
CA ARG A 227 -8.30 32.97 -5.35
C ARG A 227 -7.44 33.91 -6.21
N PRO A 228 -7.69 33.98 -7.53
CA PRO A 228 -6.99 34.88 -8.42
C PRO A 228 -7.25 36.33 -8.03
N GLN A 229 -6.19 37.15 -7.99
CA GLN A 229 -6.29 38.57 -7.74
C GLN A 229 -6.26 39.36 -9.06
N THR A 230 -7.09 38.97 -10.03
CA THR A 230 -7.19 39.64 -11.33
C THR A 230 -8.53 40.29 -11.50
N GLU A 231 -8.60 41.43 -12.24
CA GLU A 231 -9.89 42.14 -12.48
C GLU A 231 -10.97 41.26 -13.12
N ALA A 232 -10.54 40.28 -13.97
CA ALA A 232 -11.45 39.37 -14.65
C ALA A 232 -12.02 38.26 -13.75
N LEU A 233 -11.38 37.96 -12.61
CA LEU A 233 -11.73 36.87 -11.70
C LEU A 233 -11.80 37.34 -10.23
N HIS A 234 -12.23 38.55 -10.01
CA HIS A 234 -12.25 39.20 -8.69
C HIS A 234 -13.01 38.37 -7.63
N ASP A 235 -14.13 37.77 -8.04
CA ASP A 235 -15.01 37.01 -7.13
C ASP A 235 -14.78 35.47 -7.25
N TYR A 236 -13.80 35.05 -8.02
CA TYR A 236 -13.53 33.62 -8.17
C TYR A 236 -12.92 33.06 -6.90
N ARG A 237 -13.59 32.08 -6.29
CA ARG A 237 -13.10 31.29 -5.18
C ARG A 237 -13.35 29.82 -5.46
N GLY A 238 -12.28 29.05 -5.65
CA GLY A 238 -12.34 27.62 -5.93
C GLY A 238 -11.54 26.81 -4.94
N TYR A 239 -12.05 25.66 -4.56
CA TYR A 239 -11.42 24.74 -3.63
C TYR A 239 -10.92 23.54 -4.42
N ALA A 240 -9.61 23.50 -4.67
CA ALA A 240 -8.99 22.46 -5.46
C ALA A 240 -8.56 21.27 -4.60
N GLY A 241 -8.81 20.06 -5.10
CA GLY A 241 -8.41 18.81 -4.46
C GLY A 241 -8.79 17.59 -5.30
N GLU A 242 -8.54 16.43 -4.75
CA GLU A 242 -8.97 15.14 -5.31
C GLU A 242 -10.13 14.60 -4.47
N ILE A 243 -11.17 14.10 -5.13
CA ILE A 243 -12.26 13.41 -4.44
C ILE A 243 -11.71 12.11 -3.85
N ILE A 244 -11.75 12.01 -2.53
CA ILE A 244 -11.20 10.88 -1.78
C ILE A 244 -12.08 9.64 -1.95
N SER A 245 -13.40 9.82 -1.81
CA SER A 245 -14.40 8.76 -1.92
C SER A 245 -15.75 9.30 -2.35
N GLY A 246 -16.64 8.41 -2.78
CA GLY A 246 -18.00 8.74 -3.20
C GLY A 246 -18.09 9.52 -4.50
N THR A 247 -19.19 10.24 -4.62
CA THR A 247 -19.51 11.08 -5.80
C THR A 247 -20.13 12.38 -5.32
N TYR A 248 -19.72 13.49 -5.91
CA TYR A 248 -20.30 14.80 -5.69
C TYR A 248 -21.02 15.31 -6.93
N ARG A 249 -22.15 15.99 -6.73
CA ARG A 249 -22.94 16.63 -7.77
C ARG A 249 -23.16 18.10 -7.45
N LYS A 250 -23.35 18.89 -8.49
CA LYS A 250 -23.82 20.26 -8.32
C LYS A 250 -25.17 20.27 -7.58
N GLY A 251 -25.30 21.10 -6.55
CA GLY A 251 -26.48 21.19 -5.69
C GLY A 251 -26.46 20.26 -4.47
N ASP A 252 -25.50 19.38 -4.32
CA ASP A 252 -25.39 18.52 -3.15
C ASP A 252 -25.19 19.37 -1.89
N ALA A 253 -25.92 19.01 -0.82
CA ALA A 253 -25.73 19.57 0.51
C ALA A 253 -24.48 18.95 1.14
N ILE A 254 -23.60 19.81 1.63
CA ILE A 254 -22.33 19.41 2.25
C ILE A 254 -22.12 20.14 3.57
N VAL A 255 -21.32 19.52 4.42
CA VAL A 255 -20.78 20.15 5.63
C VAL A 255 -19.29 20.40 5.45
N VAL A 256 -18.84 21.61 5.81
CA VAL A 256 -17.43 22.01 5.84
C VAL A 256 -16.86 21.71 7.22
N LEU A 257 -15.87 20.85 7.28
CA LEU A 257 -15.27 20.35 8.52
C LEU A 257 -13.82 20.84 8.67
N PRO A 258 -13.37 21.14 9.88
CA PRO A 258 -13.96 20.81 11.19
C PRO A 258 -14.99 21.82 11.73
N GLU A 259 -15.26 22.95 11.07
CA GLU A 259 -16.14 24.02 11.59
C GLU A 259 -17.60 23.58 11.69
N GLY A 260 -18.03 22.57 10.94
CA GLY A 260 -19.40 22.05 10.95
C GLY A 260 -20.41 22.98 10.28
N ILE A 261 -20.01 23.71 9.25
CA ILE A 261 -20.88 24.69 8.55
C ILE A 261 -21.48 24.04 7.31
N SER A 262 -22.79 23.98 7.23
CA SER A 262 -23.56 23.49 6.08
C SER A 262 -23.59 24.49 4.94
N THR A 263 -23.44 23.99 3.72
CA THR A 263 -23.58 24.73 2.46
C THR A 263 -23.95 23.81 1.31
N LYS A 264 -23.98 24.34 0.07
CA LYS A 264 -24.21 23.53 -1.13
C LYS A 264 -23.12 23.74 -2.17
N ILE A 265 -22.89 22.71 -2.96
CA ILE A 265 -21.99 22.79 -4.12
C ILE A 265 -22.67 23.60 -5.22
N SER A 266 -22.14 24.77 -5.53
CA SER A 266 -22.66 25.65 -6.59
C SER A 266 -22.13 25.22 -7.98
N LYS A 267 -20.89 24.70 -8.05
CA LYS A 267 -20.21 24.31 -9.30
C LYS A 267 -19.09 23.33 -9.05
N ILE A 268 -18.86 22.42 -9.99
CA ILE A 268 -17.69 21.52 -10.01
C ILE A 268 -16.96 21.74 -11.34
N GLU A 269 -15.66 21.98 -11.30
CA GLU A 269 -14.83 22.12 -12.49
C GLU A 269 -13.80 20.97 -12.58
N ARG A 270 -13.62 20.41 -13.77
CA ARG A 270 -12.60 19.43 -14.08
C ARG A 270 -11.90 19.85 -15.37
N ASN A 271 -10.57 20.02 -15.32
CA ASN A 271 -9.76 20.52 -16.45
C ASN A 271 -10.23 21.87 -17.01
N GLY A 272 -10.80 22.74 -16.18
CA GLY A 272 -11.28 24.05 -16.59
C GLY A 272 -12.70 24.08 -17.16
N GLU A 273 -13.38 22.93 -17.23
CA GLU A 273 -14.76 22.80 -17.69
C GLU A 273 -15.70 22.44 -16.56
N GLU A 274 -16.92 23.02 -16.55
CA GLU A 274 -17.96 22.67 -15.59
C GLU A 274 -18.50 21.26 -15.87
N VAL A 275 -18.59 20.45 -14.82
CA VAL A 275 -19.16 19.09 -14.87
C VAL A 275 -20.32 18.94 -13.91
N ALA A 276 -21.30 18.11 -14.27
CA ALA A 276 -22.49 17.87 -13.44
C ALA A 276 -22.19 16.99 -12.21
N GLU A 277 -21.24 16.05 -12.36
CA GLU A 277 -20.80 15.16 -11.29
C GLU A 277 -19.30 14.86 -11.41
N ALA A 278 -18.70 14.49 -10.25
CA ALA A 278 -17.34 14.02 -10.19
C ALA A 278 -17.20 12.90 -9.12
N LYS A 279 -16.27 11.97 -9.35
CA LYS A 279 -16.13 10.71 -8.60
C LYS A 279 -14.77 10.58 -7.94
N ALA A 280 -14.68 9.64 -7.01
CA ALA A 280 -13.43 9.27 -6.33
C ALA A 280 -12.26 9.11 -7.31
N GLY A 281 -11.10 9.70 -6.93
CA GLY A 281 -9.87 9.73 -7.74
C GLY A 281 -9.82 10.85 -8.78
N GLU A 282 -10.89 11.63 -8.96
CA GLU A 282 -10.88 12.75 -9.91
C GLU A 282 -10.39 14.04 -9.24
N PRO A 283 -9.38 14.72 -9.82
CA PRO A 283 -8.97 16.06 -9.39
C PRO A 283 -9.99 17.09 -9.89
N VAL A 284 -10.51 17.90 -8.96
CA VAL A 284 -11.55 18.89 -9.26
C VAL A 284 -11.30 20.21 -8.54
N VAL A 285 -11.99 21.25 -8.99
CA VAL A 285 -12.19 22.49 -8.26
C VAL A 285 -13.67 22.59 -7.90
N MET A 286 -13.97 22.62 -6.61
CA MET A 286 -15.33 22.80 -6.11
C MET A 286 -15.59 24.25 -5.74
N HIS A 287 -16.80 24.72 -6.00
CA HIS A 287 -17.34 26.01 -5.56
C HIS A 287 -18.55 25.76 -4.70
N ILE A 288 -18.76 26.60 -3.71
CA ILE A 288 -19.91 26.55 -2.79
C ILE A 288 -20.78 27.79 -2.91
N GLU A 289 -21.98 27.72 -2.39
CA GLU A 289 -22.94 28.84 -2.46
C GLU A 289 -22.61 29.98 -1.48
N ASP A 290 -22.14 29.63 -0.28
CA ASP A 290 -21.91 30.56 0.80
C ASP A 290 -20.44 31.02 0.88
N ASP A 291 -20.24 32.24 1.40
CA ASP A 291 -18.91 32.79 1.65
C ASP A 291 -18.38 32.30 3.02
N ILE A 292 -17.79 31.13 3.04
CA ILE A 292 -17.26 30.50 4.24
C ILE A 292 -15.72 30.57 4.20
N ASP A 293 -15.11 30.80 5.36
CA ASP A 293 -13.67 30.80 5.48
C ASP A 293 -13.14 29.34 5.52
N ILE A 294 -12.59 28.90 4.39
CA ILE A 294 -12.10 27.53 4.15
C ILE A 294 -10.62 27.57 3.84
N SER A 295 -9.89 26.69 4.49
CA SER A 295 -8.45 26.59 4.39
C SER A 295 -7.99 25.24 3.81
N ARG A 296 -6.73 25.18 3.38
CA ARG A 296 -6.09 23.93 3.05
C ARG A 296 -6.15 22.95 4.23
N GLY A 297 -6.63 21.74 3.99
CA GLY A 297 -6.78 20.70 4.99
C GLY A 297 -8.19 20.54 5.52
N ASP A 298 -9.10 21.46 5.20
CA ASP A 298 -10.52 21.30 5.53
C ASP A 298 -11.19 20.28 4.61
N TYR A 299 -12.29 19.72 5.07
CA TYR A 299 -13.02 18.67 4.36
C TYR A 299 -14.41 19.12 3.97
N PHE A 300 -14.87 18.63 2.82
CA PHE A 300 -16.27 18.59 2.46
C PHE A 300 -16.76 17.15 2.63
N ALA A 301 -17.84 16.98 3.36
CA ALA A 301 -18.52 15.71 3.54
C ALA A 301 -20.01 15.88 3.25
N SER A 302 -20.71 14.79 2.96
CA SER A 302 -22.17 14.82 2.87
C SER A 302 -22.77 15.06 4.26
N GLU A 303 -23.80 15.88 4.38
CA GLU A 303 -24.55 16.07 5.62
C GLU A 303 -25.22 14.78 6.14
N GLU A 304 -25.50 13.82 5.23
CA GLU A 304 -26.14 12.55 5.58
C GLU A 304 -25.13 11.52 6.17
N SER A 305 -23.82 11.77 6.01
CA SER A 305 -22.77 10.82 6.38
C SER A 305 -21.50 11.55 6.81
N GLU A 306 -21.54 12.24 7.94
CA GLU A 306 -20.39 12.96 8.44
C GLU A 306 -19.29 11.99 8.95
N PRO A 307 -18.01 12.26 8.64
CA PRO A 307 -16.89 11.53 9.24
C PRO A 307 -16.75 11.87 10.74
N THR A 308 -16.03 11.02 11.46
CA THR A 308 -15.73 11.26 12.88
C THR A 308 -14.83 12.48 13.05
N GLN A 309 -15.14 13.29 14.07
CA GLN A 309 -14.30 14.38 14.49
C GLN A 309 -13.88 14.18 15.95
N SER A 310 -12.58 14.11 16.21
CA SER A 310 -12.07 13.93 17.57
C SER A 310 -10.67 14.48 17.76
N GLN A 311 -10.38 14.97 18.97
CA GLN A 311 -9.01 15.27 19.40
C GLN A 311 -8.34 14.07 20.05
N GLU A 312 -9.09 13.11 20.54
CA GLU A 312 -8.55 11.86 21.10
C GLU A 312 -8.85 10.71 20.15
N VAL A 313 -7.81 10.08 19.67
CA VAL A 313 -7.89 9.10 18.61
C VAL A 313 -7.10 7.85 18.98
N GLU A 314 -7.72 6.69 18.77
CA GLU A 314 -7.03 5.40 18.82
C GLU A 314 -6.50 5.05 17.43
N ALA A 315 -5.31 4.49 17.40
CA ALA A 315 -4.69 4.11 16.14
C ALA A 315 -3.70 2.94 16.31
N ILE A 316 -3.52 2.19 15.24
CA ILE A 316 -2.39 1.27 15.09
C ILE A 316 -1.22 2.07 14.52
N VAL A 317 -0.06 1.98 15.14
CA VAL A 317 1.19 2.58 14.66
C VAL A 317 2.19 1.50 14.28
N CYS A 318 2.80 1.64 13.10
CA CYS A 318 4.01 0.92 12.72
C CYS A 318 5.19 1.87 12.96
N TRP A 319 6.02 1.55 13.96
CA TRP A 319 7.10 2.45 14.37
C TRP A 319 8.33 2.32 13.49
N MET A 320 8.91 3.45 13.07
CA MET A 320 9.96 3.51 12.04
C MET A 320 11.24 4.20 12.49
N ASP A 321 11.32 4.72 13.72
CA ASP A 321 12.50 5.41 14.25
C ASP A 321 13.31 4.49 15.19
N LYS A 322 14.63 4.70 15.22
CA LYS A 322 15.54 4.02 16.16
C LYS A 322 15.28 4.41 17.61
N ARG A 323 14.82 5.65 17.85
CA ARG A 323 14.36 6.11 19.15
C ARG A 323 12.99 5.50 19.42
N ALA A 324 12.84 4.85 20.57
CA ALA A 324 11.57 4.22 20.92
C ALA A 324 10.46 5.25 21.13
N LEU A 325 9.25 4.93 20.65
CA LEU A 325 8.03 5.66 20.99
C LEU A 325 7.70 5.41 22.46
N LYS A 326 7.38 6.46 23.19
CA LYS A 326 6.96 6.42 24.59
C LYS A 326 5.75 7.31 24.83
N GLU A 327 5.05 7.03 25.91
CA GLU A 327 4.01 7.93 26.40
C GLU A 327 4.59 9.33 26.70
N GLY A 328 3.81 10.36 26.44
CA GLY A 328 4.21 11.75 26.56
C GLY A 328 5.04 12.30 25.39
N ASN A 329 5.52 11.46 24.46
CA ASN A 329 6.22 11.93 23.28
C ASN A 329 5.30 12.78 22.39
N LYS A 330 5.88 13.80 21.76
CA LYS A 330 5.19 14.75 20.90
C LYS A 330 5.68 14.63 19.48
N TYR A 331 4.76 14.70 18.53
CA TYR A 331 5.01 14.60 17.10
C TYR A 331 4.08 15.52 16.32
N LEU A 332 4.40 15.73 15.05
CA LEU A 332 3.44 16.20 14.08
C LEU A 332 2.73 14.98 13.46
N LEU A 333 1.41 15.02 13.41
CA LEU A 333 0.60 14.07 12.67
C LEU A 333 0.20 14.72 11.35
N GLN A 334 0.57 14.09 10.26
CA GLN A 334 0.14 14.50 8.93
C GLN A 334 -0.91 13.52 8.40
N GLN A 335 -2.11 14.02 8.22
CA GLN A 335 -3.21 13.33 7.56
C GLN A 335 -3.50 14.03 6.24
N ARG A 336 -3.10 13.42 5.12
CA ARG A 336 -3.18 14.06 3.79
C ARG A 336 -2.54 15.47 3.78
N SER A 337 -3.36 16.53 3.57
CA SER A 337 -2.90 17.93 3.56
C SER A 337 -2.89 18.61 4.93
N ARG A 338 -3.45 17.97 5.95
CA ARG A 338 -3.57 18.54 7.30
C ARG A 338 -2.40 18.12 8.17
N LEU A 339 -1.82 19.06 8.88
CA LEU A 339 -0.70 18.85 9.82
C LEU A 339 -1.11 19.35 11.20
N VAL A 340 -1.08 18.46 12.21
CA VAL A 340 -1.54 18.77 13.58
C VAL A 340 -0.51 18.23 14.59
N LYS A 341 -0.21 19.00 15.64
CA LYS A 341 0.58 18.54 16.78
C LYS A 341 -0.19 17.51 17.59
N VAL A 342 0.49 16.42 17.93
CA VAL A 342 -0.08 15.35 18.73
C VAL A 342 0.84 14.95 19.89
N VAL A 343 0.25 14.38 20.93
CA VAL A 343 0.96 13.75 22.03
C VAL A 343 0.47 12.31 22.20
N VAL A 344 1.38 11.38 22.37
CA VAL A 344 1.06 9.98 22.70
C VAL A 344 0.59 9.93 24.15
N LYS A 345 -0.65 9.55 24.38
CA LYS A 345 -1.25 9.47 25.70
C LYS A 345 -1.03 8.13 26.35
N GLU A 346 -1.09 7.08 25.55
CA GLU A 346 -1.07 5.70 26.01
C GLU A 346 -0.55 4.78 24.91
N ILE A 347 0.17 3.75 25.31
CA ILE A 347 0.49 2.59 24.49
C ILE A 347 -0.36 1.44 25.04
N ALA A 348 -1.49 1.14 24.37
CA ALA A 348 -2.46 0.18 24.85
C ALA A 348 -1.90 -1.26 24.83
N TYR A 349 -1.25 -1.65 23.72
CA TYR A 349 -0.58 -2.94 23.56
C TYR A 349 0.33 -2.94 22.33
N LYS A 350 1.29 -3.87 22.30
CA LYS A 350 2.03 -4.24 21.08
C LYS A 350 1.44 -5.50 20.45
N ILE A 351 1.64 -5.66 19.16
CA ILE A 351 1.31 -6.88 18.43
C ILE A 351 2.60 -7.66 18.22
N ASP A 352 2.69 -8.86 18.82
CA ASP A 352 3.76 -9.79 18.49
C ASP A 352 3.53 -10.35 17.07
N VAL A 353 4.44 -10.02 16.16
CA VAL A 353 4.34 -10.41 14.76
C VAL A 353 4.51 -11.91 14.52
N ASN A 354 4.96 -12.69 15.52
CA ASN A 354 5.17 -14.12 15.41
C ASN A 354 3.96 -14.91 15.90
N THR A 355 3.40 -14.49 17.06
CA THR A 355 2.27 -15.18 17.72
C THR A 355 0.92 -14.57 17.38
N LEU A 356 0.89 -13.31 16.91
CA LEU A 356 -0.30 -12.47 16.72
C LEU A 356 -1.00 -12.13 18.04
N GLU A 357 -0.32 -12.30 19.15
CA GLU A 357 -0.84 -11.98 20.47
C GLU A 357 -0.60 -10.51 20.81
N GLN A 358 -1.45 -9.99 21.66
CA GLN A 358 -1.32 -8.64 22.19
C GLN A 358 -0.48 -8.71 23.47
N GLU A 359 0.62 -7.96 23.49
CA GLU A 359 1.47 -7.77 24.66
C GLU A 359 1.00 -6.50 25.36
N GLU A 360 0.39 -6.65 26.50
CA GLU A 360 -0.02 -5.57 27.40
C GLU A 360 1.17 -5.09 28.27
N GLU A 361 1.01 -3.99 29.00
CA GLU A 361 2.04 -3.39 29.88
C GLU A 361 3.34 -3.02 29.16
N VAL A 362 3.21 -2.31 28.04
CA VAL A 362 4.33 -1.90 27.19
C VAL A 362 4.84 -0.52 27.57
N GLU A 363 6.09 -0.40 27.99
CA GLU A 363 6.73 0.90 28.29
C GLU A 363 7.12 1.70 27.04
N SER A 364 7.38 1.01 25.91
CA SER A 364 7.84 1.66 24.69
C SER A 364 7.67 0.79 23.45
N VAL A 365 7.56 1.43 22.28
CA VAL A 365 7.53 0.75 20.97
C VAL A 365 8.85 1.00 20.25
N LYS A 366 9.57 -0.06 19.92
CA LYS A 366 10.88 -0.02 19.25
C LYS A 366 10.72 -0.04 17.73
N LEU A 367 11.82 0.23 17.03
CA LEU A 367 11.91 0.16 15.58
C LEU A 367 11.31 -1.16 15.03
N ASN A 368 10.43 -1.05 14.02
CA ASN A 368 9.72 -2.14 13.36
C ASN A 368 8.67 -2.88 14.23
N GLU A 369 8.38 -2.39 15.40
CA GLU A 369 7.26 -2.90 16.21
C GLU A 369 5.95 -2.22 15.80
N ILE A 370 4.85 -2.94 16.03
CA ILE A 370 3.48 -2.49 15.75
C ILE A 370 2.74 -2.42 17.07
N ALA A 371 2.07 -1.31 17.32
CA ALA A 371 1.35 -1.09 18.57
C ALA A 371 0.01 -0.39 18.36
N LYS A 372 -0.93 -0.62 19.27
CA LYS A 372 -2.10 0.24 19.42
C LYS A 372 -1.78 1.35 20.39
N ILE A 373 -2.02 2.58 19.96
CA ILE A 373 -1.75 3.79 20.75
C ILE A 373 -3.00 4.66 20.83
N ARG A 374 -3.08 5.47 21.88
CA ARG A 374 -4.01 6.59 21.98
C ARG A 374 -3.24 7.89 21.88
N ILE A 375 -3.64 8.76 20.99
CA ILE A 375 -3.05 10.08 20.77
C ILE A 375 -4.04 11.19 21.07
N LYS A 376 -3.52 12.32 21.55
CA LYS A 376 -4.29 13.57 21.67
C LYS A 376 -3.75 14.61 20.71
N ALA A 377 -4.61 15.11 19.85
CA ALA A 377 -4.32 16.13 18.87
C ALA A 377 -4.61 17.54 19.43
N ALA A 378 -3.85 18.53 19.00
CA ALA A 378 -4.04 19.94 19.36
C ALA A 378 -5.29 20.56 18.73
N ALA A 379 -5.77 19.99 17.62
CA ALA A 379 -7.01 20.37 16.92
C ALA A 379 -7.77 19.10 16.52
N PRO A 380 -9.10 19.17 16.31
CA PRO A 380 -9.88 18.02 15.88
C PRO A 380 -9.32 17.40 14.58
N LEU A 381 -9.17 16.10 14.54
CA LEU A 381 -8.94 15.32 13.33
C LEU A 381 -10.28 14.93 12.75
N VAL A 382 -10.38 14.97 11.43
CA VAL A 382 -11.57 14.56 10.66
C VAL A 382 -11.21 13.27 9.95
N TYR A 383 -11.83 12.15 10.27
CA TYR A 383 -11.46 10.84 9.74
C TYR A 383 -12.64 9.88 9.66
N ASP A 384 -12.54 8.93 8.76
CA ASP A 384 -13.21 7.64 8.82
C ASP A 384 -12.20 6.62 9.35
N ALA A 385 -12.66 5.53 9.97
CA ALA A 385 -11.75 4.45 10.40
C ALA A 385 -10.98 3.90 9.20
N PHE A 386 -9.72 3.54 9.42
CA PHE A 386 -8.85 3.00 8.36
C PHE A 386 -9.45 1.75 7.69
N THR A 387 -10.13 0.91 8.46
CA THR A 387 -10.80 -0.28 7.94
C THR A 387 -11.92 0.03 6.96
N ASP A 388 -12.58 1.17 7.13
CA ASP A 388 -13.75 1.57 6.35
C ASP A 388 -13.37 2.46 5.17
N ASN A 389 -12.42 3.38 5.38
CA ASN A 389 -11.92 4.29 4.36
C ASN A 389 -10.41 4.56 4.57
N PRO A 390 -9.51 3.68 4.11
CA PRO A 390 -8.07 3.83 4.30
C PRO A 390 -7.50 5.21 3.92
N PRO A 391 -7.92 5.85 2.81
CA PRO A 391 -7.47 7.21 2.50
C PRO A 391 -7.80 8.27 3.55
N MET A 392 -8.92 8.10 4.28
CA MET A 392 -9.32 9.01 5.36
C MET A 392 -8.74 8.63 6.71
N GLY A 393 -8.48 7.32 6.93
CA GLY A 393 -7.93 6.80 8.18
C GLY A 393 -6.40 6.69 8.22
N SER A 394 -5.69 7.08 7.15
CA SER A 394 -4.23 7.03 7.08
C SER A 394 -3.59 8.33 7.54
N ALA A 395 -2.52 8.21 8.33
CA ALA A 395 -1.67 9.34 8.73
C ALA A 395 -0.22 8.90 8.93
N ILE A 396 0.68 9.85 9.08
CA ILE A 396 2.07 9.62 9.48
C ILE A 396 2.42 10.46 10.70
N LEU A 397 3.32 9.94 11.54
CA LEU A 397 3.97 10.71 12.59
C LEU A 397 5.31 11.23 12.09
N ILE A 398 5.55 12.50 12.33
CA ILE A 398 6.77 13.22 11.92
C ILE A 398 7.44 13.78 13.18
N ASP A 399 8.73 13.56 13.31
CA ASP A 399 9.56 14.18 14.35
C ASP A 399 9.74 15.66 14.08
N GLU A 400 9.35 16.53 15.01
CA GLU A 400 9.38 18.00 14.83
C GLU A 400 10.81 18.55 14.64
N THR A 401 11.82 17.81 15.09
CA THR A 401 13.22 18.29 15.04
C THR A 401 13.90 17.92 13.74
N SER A 402 13.75 16.68 13.32
CA SER A 402 14.42 16.15 12.11
C SER A 402 13.58 16.23 10.86
N ASN A 403 12.27 16.51 10.97
CA ASN A 403 11.28 16.40 9.89
C ASN A 403 11.22 15.01 9.24
N ALA A 404 11.72 13.98 9.95
CA ALA A 404 11.68 12.61 9.47
C ALA A 404 10.34 11.95 9.82
N THR A 405 9.83 11.14 8.91
CA THR A 405 8.70 10.23 9.21
C THR A 405 9.17 9.15 10.16
N VAL A 406 8.52 9.06 11.31
CA VAL A 406 8.88 8.15 12.41
C VAL A 406 7.83 7.06 12.66
N GLY A 407 6.65 7.16 12.09
CA GLY A 407 5.61 6.13 12.19
C GLY A 407 4.54 6.27 11.12
N ALA A 408 4.02 5.14 10.64
CA ALA A 408 2.78 5.07 9.88
C ALA A 408 1.62 4.78 10.82
N VAL A 409 0.50 5.46 10.63
CA VAL A 409 -0.65 5.45 11.53
C VAL A 409 -1.90 5.06 10.76
N MET A 410 -2.63 4.08 11.30
CA MET A 410 -3.95 3.67 10.85
C MET A 410 -4.94 3.98 11.96
N ILE A 411 -5.80 4.97 11.74
CA ILE A 411 -6.78 5.45 12.71
C ILE A 411 -7.92 4.42 12.81
N ALA A 412 -8.26 4.04 14.05
CA ALA A 412 -9.25 3.01 14.34
C ALA A 412 -10.67 3.59 14.51
#